data_d310142d63d90331d652efde016e2e74
#
_entry.id   d310142d63d90331d652efde016e2e74
#
_cell.length_a   1.000
_cell.length_b   1.000
_cell.length_c   1.000
_cell.angle_alpha   90.00
_cell.angle_beta   90.00
_cell.angle_gamma   90.00
#
_symmetry.space_group_name_H-M   'P 1'
#
loop_
_entity.id
_entity.type
_entity.pdbx_description
1 polymer ?
#
loop_
_entity_poly.entity_id
_entity_poly.type
_entity_poly.pdbx_seq_one_letter_code
_entity_poly.pdbx_strand_id
1 'polypeptide(L)'
;CGKSSAEAGLQDKLTGALIGLARTCQTAVPTAQTYRVILEGLFTTVTNVNFNTETTQVMIDKVHAESASLSDSPADDYDMSGLWNADEDIRSLKSLILFGMRGMAAYAYHALMLGKSSDELGAFFIKGLSALSEDWGMDELLPIVMETGKVNLTCMALLDEANTSTYGTPVPTTVPLTIEKGPFIVVTGHDLKDMERLLQQTEGKGINVYTHGEMLPSH
;
A
#
# COMPACT_ATOMS: atom_id res chain seq x y z
N CYS A 1 -17.33 5.54 -2.20
CA CYS A 1 -16.19 6.36 -1.75
C CYS A 1 -16.00 7.67 -2.52
N GLY A 2 -16.75 7.98 -3.54
CA GLY A 2 -16.63 9.21 -4.32
C GLY A 2 -15.63 9.16 -5.48
N LYS A 3 -14.98 8.03 -5.75
CA LYS A 3 -14.18 7.84 -6.97
C LYS A 3 -15.05 7.90 -8.22
N SER A 4 -14.54 8.55 -9.27
CA SER A 4 -15.17 8.50 -10.59
C SER A 4 -14.97 7.12 -11.24
N SER A 5 -15.83 6.77 -12.20
CA SER A 5 -15.64 5.54 -12.99
C SER A 5 -14.33 5.56 -13.78
N ALA A 6 -13.87 6.73 -14.21
CA ALA A 6 -12.59 6.90 -14.89
C ALA A 6 -11.42 6.55 -13.97
N GLU A 7 -11.42 7.04 -12.72
CA GLU A 7 -10.39 6.72 -11.74
C GLU A 7 -10.42 5.23 -11.37
N ALA A 8 -11.61 4.65 -11.17
CA ALA A 8 -11.74 3.23 -10.89
C ALA A 8 -11.15 2.36 -12.02
N GLY A 9 -11.44 2.72 -13.28
CA GLY A 9 -10.88 2.02 -14.43
C GLY A 9 -9.36 2.17 -14.56
N LEU A 10 -8.78 3.32 -14.19
CA LEU A 10 -7.33 3.50 -14.16
C LEU A 10 -6.67 2.69 -13.02
N GLN A 11 -7.33 2.55 -11.88
CA GLN A 11 -6.82 1.72 -10.79
C GLN A 11 -6.86 0.23 -11.12
N ASP A 12 -7.83 -0.23 -11.92
CA ASP A 12 -7.80 -1.58 -12.48
C ASP A 12 -6.65 -1.76 -13.48
N LYS A 13 -6.40 -0.79 -14.36
CA LYS A 13 -5.22 -0.80 -15.26
C LYS A 13 -3.92 -0.81 -14.48
N LEU A 14 -3.79 0.01 -13.43
CA LEU A 14 -2.61 0.01 -12.55
C LEU A 14 -2.42 -1.36 -11.89
N THR A 15 -3.49 -1.99 -11.43
CA THR A 15 -3.42 -3.35 -10.86
C THR A 15 -2.96 -4.37 -11.91
N GLY A 16 -3.48 -4.29 -13.13
CA GLY A 16 -3.04 -5.12 -14.27
C GLY A 16 -1.56 -4.93 -14.61
N ALA A 17 -1.08 -3.69 -14.63
CA ALA A 17 0.33 -3.38 -14.86
C ALA A 17 1.23 -3.93 -13.74
N LEU A 18 0.81 -3.83 -12.47
CA LEU A 18 1.54 -4.41 -11.33
C LEU A 18 1.63 -5.94 -11.43
N ILE A 19 0.57 -6.60 -11.89
CA ILE A 19 0.59 -8.05 -12.16
C ILE A 19 1.56 -8.36 -13.30
N GLY A 20 1.59 -7.57 -14.37
CA GLY A 20 2.56 -7.68 -15.46
C GLY A 20 4.01 -7.54 -14.97
N LEU A 21 4.28 -6.55 -14.11
CA LEU A 21 5.60 -6.37 -13.47
C LEU A 21 5.98 -7.59 -12.62
N ALA A 22 5.05 -8.09 -11.80
CA ALA A 22 5.31 -9.28 -10.97
C ALA A 22 5.61 -10.52 -11.82
N ARG A 23 4.93 -10.72 -12.95
CA ARG A 23 5.21 -11.79 -13.91
C ARG A 23 6.57 -11.61 -14.58
N THR A 24 6.97 -10.40 -14.91
CA THR A 24 8.32 -10.08 -15.40
C THR A 24 9.39 -10.51 -14.39
N CYS A 25 9.15 -10.29 -13.09
CA CYS A 25 10.06 -10.71 -12.02
C CYS A 25 10.19 -12.23 -11.85
N GLN A 26 9.38 -13.06 -12.49
CA GLN A 26 9.58 -14.51 -12.50
C GLN A 26 10.80 -14.94 -13.33
N THR A 27 11.21 -14.12 -14.30
CA THR A 27 12.35 -14.39 -15.20
C THR A 27 13.47 -13.36 -15.05
N ALA A 28 13.23 -12.24 -14.37
CA ALA A 28 14.17 -11.18 -14.10
C ALA A 28 14.36 -10.99 -12.59
N VAL A 29 15.54 -10.52 -12.18
CA VAL A 29 15.84 -10.29 -10.76
C VAL A 29 15.26 -8.94 -10.32
N PRO A 30 14.31 -8.90 -9.38
CA PRO A 30 13.77 -7.65 -8.87
C PRO A 30 14.83 -6.86 -8.09
N THR A 31 14.71 -5.54 -8.12
CA THR A 31 15.58 -4.60 -7.40
C THR A 31 14.82 -3.97 -6.21
N ALA A 32 15.52 -3.22 -5.38
CA ALA A 32 14.88 -2.39 -4.35
C ALA A 32 13.89 -1.38 -4.96
N GLN A 33 14.17 -0.88 -6.17
CA GLN A 33 13.25 -0.01 -6.91
C GLN A 33 11.99 -0.76 -7.35
N THR A 34 12.12 -2.00 -7.78
CA THR A 34 10.97 -2.85 -8.15
C THR A 34 10.01 -3.02 -6.97
N TYR A 35 10.53 -3.36 -5.80
CA TYR A 35 9.72 -3.48 -4.58
C TYR A 35 9.05 -2.16 -4.21
N ARG A 36 9.76 -1.05 -4.31
CA ARG A 36 9.20 0.27 -4.05
C ARG A 36 8.06 0.61 -5.01
N VAL A 37 8.23 0.36 -6.30
CA VAL A 37 7.19 0.61 -7.32
C VAL A 37 5.94 -0.23 -7.06
N ILE A 38 6.10 -1.50 -6.68
CA ILE A 38 4.98 -2.37 -6.30
C ILE A 38 4.24 -1.80 -5.08
N LEU A 39 4.95 -1.41 -4.02
CA LEU A 39 4.33 -0.84 -2.83
C LEU A 39 3.57 0.45 -3.12
N GLU A 40 4.19 1.39 -3.83
CA GLU A 40 3.57 2.66 -4.21
C GLU A 40 2.33 2.45 -5.09
N GLY A 41 2.42 1.53 -6.05
CA GLY A 41 1.30 1.20 -6.95
C GLY A 41 0.13 0.57 -6.20
N LEU A 42 0.37 -0.45 -5.37
CA LEU A 42 -0.68 -1.08 -4.57
C LEU A 42 -1.30 -0.08 -3.58
N PHE A 43 -0.49 0.74 -2.90
CA PHE A 43 -0.97 1.75 -1.97
C PHE A 43 -1.84 2.80 -2.68
N THR A 44 -1.46 3.23 -3.89
CA THR A 44 -2.26 4.14 -4.71
C THR A 44 -3.68 3.60 -4.98
N THR A 45 -3.85 2.28 -5.06
CA THR A 45 -5.16 1.65 -5.32
C THR A 45 -6.03 1.44 -4.07
N VAL A 46 -5.52 1.73 -2.88
CA VAL A 46 -6.31 1.62 -1.64
C VAL A 46 -7.47 2.61 -1.66
N THR A 47 -8.60 2.20 -1.09
CA THR A 47 -9.80 3.05 -1.00
C THR A 47 -9.48 4.37 -0.28
N ASN A 48 -9.93 5.49 -0.84
CA ASN A 48 -9.75 6.84 -0.30
C ASN A 48 -8.28 7.35 -0.21
N VAL A 49 -7.35 6.77 -0.95
CA VAL A 49 -5.96 7.25 -1.00
C VAL A 49 -5.73 8.18 -2.19
N ASN A 50 -6.15 7.78 -3.39
CA ASN A 50 -5.97 8.59 -4.59
C ASN A 50 -7.28 8.75 -5.37
N PHE A 51 -7.55 9.99 -5.80
CA PHE A 51 -8.72 10.40 -6.58
C PHE A 51 -8.33 11.14 -7.87
N ASN A 52 -7.03 11.23 -8.15
CA ASN A 52 -6.50 12.00 -9.28
C ASN A 52 -6.06 11.05 -10.41
N THR A 53 -6.80 11.10 -11.52
CA THR A 53 -6.53 10.28 -12.71
C THR A 53 -5.15 10.52 -13.32
N GLU A 54 -4.62 11.76 -13.24
CA GLU A 54 -3.29 12.10 -13.78
C GLU A 54 -2.19 11.41 -12.96
N THR A 55 -2.28 11.46 -11.62
CA THR A 55 -1.30 10.80 -10.75
C THR A 55 -1.37 9.29 -10.84
N THR A 56 -2.56 8.71 -11.04
CA THR A 56 -2.73 7.27 -11.28
C THR A 56 -2.09 6.87 -12.61
N GLN A 57 -2.26 7.69 -13.67
CA GLN A 57 -1.60 7.42 -14.96
C GLN A 57 -0.06 7.49 -14.83
N VAL A 58 0.47 8.50 -14.15
CA VAL A 58 1.92 8.61 -13.88
C VAL A 58 2.44 7.37 -13.14
N MET A 59 1.64 6.80 -12.22
CA MET A 59 2.03 5.57 -11.53
C MET A 59 2.05 4.35 -12.47
N ILE A 60 1.09 4.24 -13.40
CA ILE A 60 1.09 3.20 -14.44
C ILE A 60 2.35 3.31 -15.31
N ASP A 61 2.67 4.52 -15.77
CA ASP A 61 3.86 4.76 -16.59
C ASP A 61 5.15 4.39 -15.83
N LYS A 62 5.20 4.65 -14.54
CA LYS A 62 6.31 4.25 -13.66
C LYS A 62 6.44 2.73 -13.53
N VAL A 63 5.33 2.00 -13.44
CA VAL A 63 5.32 0.52 -13.42
C VAL A 63 5.84 -0.03 -14.74
N HIS A 64 5.39 0.50 -15.87
CA HIS A 64 5.87 0.09 -17.18
C HIS A 64 7.36 0.38 -17.39
N ALA A 65 7.83 1.55 -16.94
CA ALA A 65 9.25 1.90 -17.00
C ALA A 65 10.12 0.93 -16.18
N GLU A 66 9.63 0.52 -14.99
CA GLU A 66 10.32 -0.47 -14.18
C GLU A 66 10.34 -1.85 -14.86
N SER A 67 9.21 -2.30 -15.41
CA SER A 67 9.15 -3.56 -16.19
C SER A 67 10.14 -3.58 -17.36
N ALA A 68 10.19 -2.49 -18.12
CA ALA A 68 11.13 -2.34 -19.24
C ALA A 68 12.60 -2.27 -18.79
N SER A 69 12.88 -1.79 -17.58
CA SER A 69 14.24 -1.77 -17.04
C SER A 69 14.75 -3.16 -16.64
N LEU A 70 13.83 -4.07 -16.30
CA LEU A 70 14.16 -5.43 -15.87
C LEU A 70 14.30 -6.42 -17.03
N SER A 71 13.63 -6.18 -18.16
CA SER A 71 13.58 -7.13 -19.28
C SER A 71 13.36 -6.42 -20.60
N ASP A 72 14.07 -6.86 -21.65
CA ASP A 72 13.82 -6.43 -23.02
C ASP A 72 12.46 -6.91 -23.59
N SER A 73 11.85 -7.88 -22.90
CA SER A 73 10.54 -8.45 -23.24
C SER A 73 9.70 -8.66 -21.99
N PRO A 74 9.24 -7.55 -21.37
CA PRO A 74 8.43 -7.63 -20.15
C PRO A 74 7.09 -8.32 -20.43
N ALA A 75 6.50 -8.91 -19.40
CA ALA A 75 5.17 -9.49 -19.52
C ALA A 75 4.10 -8.39 -19.72
N ASP A 76 3.09 -8.70 -20.52
CA ASP A 76 1.96 -7.81 -20.76
C ASP A 76 1.15 -7.57 -19.46
N ASP A 77 0.47 -6.43 -19.41
CA ASP A 77 -0.50 -6.12 -18.38
C ASP A 77 -1.59 -7.19 -18.30
N TYR A 78 -2.00 -7.52 -17.09
CA TYR A 78 -3.11 -8.45 -16.89
C TYR A 78 -4.46 -7.75 -17.07
N ASP A 79 -5.35 -8.35 -17.87
CA ASP A 79 -6.72 -7.88 -17.99
C ASP A 79 -7.52 -8.24 -16.72
N MET A 80 -7.83 -7.25 -15.92
CA MET A 80 -8.56 -7.41 -14.67
C MET A 80 -9.97 -8.01 -14.84
N SER A 81 -10.52 -8.00 -16.06
CA SER A 81 -11.78 -8.69 -16.36
C SER A 81 -11.69 -10.20 -16.09
N GLY A 82 -10.51 -10.79 -16.27
CA GLY A 82 -10.25 -12.20 -15.94
C GLY A 82 -10.43 -12.51 -14.45
N LEU A 83 -10.13 -11.55 -13.57
CA LEU A 83 -10.39 -11.69 -12.13
C LEU A 83 -11.85 -11.40 -11.79
N TRP A 84 -12.38 -10.29 -12.27
CA TRP A 84 -13.74 -9.85 -11.89
C TRP A 84 -14.85 -10.74 -12.43
N ASN A 85 -14.64 -11.42 -13.56
CA ASN A 85 -15.60 -12.33 -14.18
C ASN A 85 -15.33 -13.82 -13.86
N ALA A 86 -14.36 -14.14 -13.00
CA ALA A 86 -14.12 -15.51 -12.56
C ALA A 86 -15.30 -16.05 -11.74
N ASP A 87 -15.37 -17.39 -11.59
CA ASP A 87 -16.31 -18.03 -10.69
C ASP A 87 -16.25 -17.40 -9.29
N GLU A 88 -17.38 -17.39 -8.59
CA GLU A 88 -17.55 -16.64 -7.33
C GLU A 88 -16.50 -17.00 -6.27
N ASP A 89 -16.21 -18.29 -6.10
CA ASP A 89 -15.23 -18.74 -5.11
C ASP A 89 -13.80 -18.32 -5.50
N ILE A 90 -13.45 -18.50 -6.77
CA ILE A 90 -12.13 -18.08 -7.30
C ILE A 90 -11.95 -16.57 -7.21
N ARG A 91 -12.97 -15.81 -7.61
CA ARG A 91 -12.97 -14.35 -7.49
C ARG A 91 -12.83 -13.91 -6.03
N SER A 92 -13.51 -14.58 -5.11
CA SER A 92 -13.45 -14.27 -3.68
C SER A 92 -12.06 -14.50 -3.12
N LEU A 93 -11.42 -15.64 -3.42
CA LEU A 93 -10.05 -15.93 -2.97
C LEU A 93 -9.02 -14.96 -3.57
N LYS A 94 -9.09 -14.69 -4.88
CA LYS A 94 -8.23 -13.69 -5.53
C LYS A 94 -8.45 -12.29 -4.96
N SER A 95 -9.69 -11.92 -4.64
CA SER A 95 -10.00 -10.63 -4.00
C SER A 95 -9.41 -10.53 -2.59
N LEU A 96 -9.46 -11.60 -1.78
CA LEU A 96 -8.83 -11.64 -0.46
C LEU A 96 -7.31 -11.41 -0.55
N ILE A 97 -6.64 -12.06 -1.51
CA ILE A 97 -5.21 -11.86 -1.76
C ILE A 97 -4.93 -10.40 -2.16
N LEU A 98 -5.65 -9.89 -3.16
CA LEU A 98 -5.44 -8.54 -3.68
C LEU A 98 -5.69 -7.46 -2.61
N PHE A 99 -6.80 -7.53 -1.90
CA PHE A 99 -7.13 -6.52 -0.89
C PHE A 99 -6.25 -6.63 0.34
N GLY A 100 -5.85 -7.85 0.72
CA GLY A 100 -4.84 -8.08 1.75
C GLY A 100 -3.50 -7.42 1.39
N MET A 101 -3.02 -7.64 0.17
CA MET A 101 -1.79 -7.00 -0.32
C MET A 101 -1.89 -5.47 -0.38
N ARG A 102 -3.04 -4.90 -0.76
CA ARG A 102 -3.25 -3.44 -0.74
C ARG A 102 -3.10 -2.88 0.67
N GLY A 103 -3.70 -3.54 1.67
CA GLY A 103 -3.55 -3.15 3.08
C GLY A 103 -2.12 -3.28 3.58
N MET A 104 -1.45 -4.40 3.29
CA MET A 104 -0.02 -4.58 3.62
C MET A 104 0.88 -3.55 2.94
N ALA A 105 0.59 -3.18 1.69
CA ALA A 105 1.39 -2.19 0.96
C ALA A 105 1.35 -0.81 1.63
N ALA A 106 0.22 -0.41 2.21
CA ALA A 106 0.12 0.82 2.98
C ALA A 106 1.04 0.78 4.21
N TYR A 107 1.02 -0.30 4.98
CA TYR A 107 1.88 -0.47 6.15
C TYR A 107 3.36 -0.56 5.78
N ALA A 108 3.70 -1.34 4.76
CA ALA A 108 5.07 -1.46 4.27
C ALA A 108 5.60 -0.14 3.71
N TYR A 109 4.76 0.67 3.06
CA TYR A 109 5.13 2.01 2.59
C TYR A 109 5.46 2.95 3.76
N HIS A 110 4.65 2.97 4.81
CA HIS A 110 4.93 3.78 6.00
C HIS A 110 6.23 3.34 6.68
N ALA A 111 6.50 2.05 6.79
CA ALA A 111 7.77 1.53 7.28
C ALA A 111 8.95 1.95 6.39
N LEU A 112 8.79 1.89 5.06
CA LEU A 112 9.80 2.31 4.09
C LEU A 112 10.13 3.81 4.22
N MET A 113 9.14 4.67 4.49
CA MET A 113 9.36 6.11 4.72
C MET A 113 10.18 6.39 5.98
N LEU A 114 10.23 5.44 6.91
CA LEU A 114 11.08 5.45 8.11
C LEU A 114 12.39 4.64 7.93
N GLY A 115 12.71 4.24 6.71
CA GLY A 115 13.95 3.54 6.36
C GLY A 115 13.96 2.03 6.66
N LYS A 116 12.79 1.42 6.88
CA LYS A 116 12.65 -0.02 7.12
C LYS A 116 12.04 -0.73 5.92
N SER A 117 12.58 -1.89 5.58
CA SER A 117 12.08 -2.75 4.50
C SER A 117 12.30 -4.23 4.85
N SER A 118 11.63 -5.12 4.11
CA SER A 118 11.75 -6.57 4.28
C SER A 118 11.72 -7.24 2.91
N ASP A 119 12.72 -8.08 2.65
CA ASP A 119 12.81 -8.89 1.43
C ASP A 119 11.69 -9.94 1.37
N GLU A 120 11.27 -10.47 2.53
CA GLU A 120 10.13 -11.40 2.63
C GLU A 120 8.84 -10.76 2.10
N LEU A 121 8.58 -9.50 2.49
CA LEU A 121 7.42 -8.75 1.98
C LEU A 121 7.51 -8.53 0.47
N GLY A 122 8.67 -8.10 -0.01
CA GLY A 122 8.88 -7.87 -1.45
C GLY A 122 8.67 -9.14 -2.27
N ALA A 123 9.24 -10.25 -1.84
CA ALA A 123 9.06 -11.55 -2.49
C ALA A 123 7.59 -12.00 -2.48
N PHE A 124 6.89 -11.79 -1.35
CA PHE A 124 5.48 -12.15 -1.26
C PHE A 124 4.60 -11.29 -2.17
N PHE A 125 4.84 -9.98 -2.28
CA PHE A 125 4.08 -9.13 -3.21
C PHE A 125 4.19 -9.60 -4.65
N ILE A 126 5.40 -9.98 -5.11
CA ILE A 126 5.60 -10.55 -6.45
C ILE A 126 4.83 -11.87 -6.60
N LYS A 127 4.95 -12.78 -5.63
CA LYS A 127 4.25 -14.07 -5.63
C LYS A 127 2.73 -13.88 -5.64
N GLY A 128 2.20 -13.04 -4.76
CA GLY A 128 0.76 -12.79 -4.63
C GLY A 128 0.16 -12.14 -5.87
N LEU A 129 0.83 -11.12 -6.43
CA LEU A 129 0.40 -10.49 -7.68
C LEU A 129 0.41 -11.47 -8.86
N SER A 130 1.47 -12.28 -8.99
CA SER A 130 1.53 -13.30 -10.04
C SER A 130 0.40 -14.32 -9.92
N ALA A 131 0.09 -14.78 -8.71
CA ALA A 131 -0.98 -15.73 -8.44
C ALA A 131 -2.37 -15.24 -8.92
N LEU A 132 -2.59 -13.91 -8.96
CA LEU A 132 -3.87 -13.36 -9.45
C LEU A 132 -4.10 -13.62 -10.95
N SER A 133 -3.04 -13.78 -11.74
CA SER A 133 -3.12 -14.05 -13.18
C SER A 133 -3.16 -15.53 -13.54
N GLU A 134 -2.90 -16.41 -12.58
CA GLU A 134 -2.86 -17.84 -12.82
C GLU A 134 -4.29 -18.42 -12.93
N ASP A 135 -4.43 -19.46 -13.74
CA ASP A 135 -5.67 -20.25 -13.86
C ASP A 135 -5.70 -21.35 -12.78
N TRP A 136 -5.67 -20.90 -11.52
CA TRP A 136 -5.62 -21.75 -10.35
C TRP A 136 -7.02 -21.97 -9.74
N GLY A 137 -7.20 -23.18 -9.23
CA GLY A 137 -8.38 -23.54 -8.43
C GLY A 137 -8.24 -23.14 -6.96
N MET A 138 -9.23 -23.58 -6.18
CA MET A 138 -9.28 -23.30 -4.74
C MET A 138 -8.09 -23.88 -3.98
N ASP A 139 -7.64 -25.09 -4.38
CA ASP A 139 -6.56 -25.81 -3.70
C ASP A 139 -5.20 -25.08 -3.81
N GLU A 140 -4.98 -24.36 -4.91
CA GLU A 140 -3.77 -23.56 -5.13
C GLU A 140 -3.91 -22.14 -4.52
N LEU A 141 -5.09 -21.54 -4.57
CA LEU A 141 -5.32 -20.19 -4.08
C LEU A 141 -5.42 -20.09 -2.55
N LEU A 142 -6.03 -21.08 -1.89
CA LEU A 142 -6.20 -21.05 -0.44
C LEU A 142 -4.87 -20.97 0.34
N PRO A 143 -3.81 -21.71 -0.03
CA PRO A 143 -2.49 -21.51 0.56
C PRO A 143 -1.95 -20.10 0.44
N ILE A 144 -2.19 -19.41 -0.69
CA ILE A 144 -1.74 -18.01 -0.88
C ILE A 144 -2.55 -17.06 0.03
N VAL A 145 -3.85 -17.29 0.20
CA VAL A 145 -4.68 -16.53 1.16
C VAL A 145 -4.13 -16.67 2.58
N MET A 146 -3.81 -17.90 2.99
CA MET A 146 -3.24 -18.16 4.32
C MET A 146 -1.86 -17.52 4.48
N GLU A 147 -1.04 -17.57 3.44
CA GLU A 147 0.27 -16.92 3.44
C GLU A 147 0.15 -15.40 3.50
N THR A 148 -0.86 -14.81 2.83
CA THR A 148 -1.17 -13.37 2.94
C THR A 148 -1.35 -12.97 4.41
N GLY A 149 -2.13 -13.74 5.17
CA GLY A 149 -2.32 -13.49 6.60
C GLY A 149 -1.04 -13.62 7.41
N LYS A 150 -0.22 -14.64 7.12
CA LYS A 150 1.06 -14.85 7.80
C LYS A 150 2.06 -13.71 7.53
N VAL A 151 2.22 -13.34 6.27
CA VAL A 151 3.15 -12.27 5.86
C VAL A 151 2.67 -10.91 6.37
N ASN A 152 1.36 -10.71 6.51
CA ASN A 152 0.82 -9.51 7.13
C ASN A 152 1.30 -9.33 8.60
N LEU A 153 1.48 -10.41 9.36
CA LEU A 153 2.06 -10.31 10.71
C LEU A 153 3.51 -9.77 10.67
N THR A 154 4.32 -10.24 9.72
CA THR A 154 5.67 -9.68 9.49
C THR A 154 5.61 -8.21 9.10
N CYS A 155 4.66 -7.82 8.27
CA CYS A 155 4.46 -6.43 7.85
C CYS A 155 4.08 -5.52 9.02
N MET A 156 3.15 -5.96 9.87
CA MET A 156 2.74 -5.22 11.06
C MET A 156 3.88 -5.07 12.07
N ALA A 157 4.67 -6.13 12.29
CA ALA A 157 5.84 -6.08 13.16
C ALA A 157 6.91 -5.11 12.62
N LEU A 158 7.11 -5.08 11.30
CA LEU A 158 8.03 -4.14 10.65
C LEU A 158 7.59 -2.68 10.84
N LEU A 159 6.29 -2.41 10.73
CA LEU A 159 5.75 -1.07 10.95
C LEU A 159 5.87 -0.65 12.42
N ASP A 160 5.57 -1.56 13.35
CA ASP A 160 5.75 -1.32 14.78
C ASP A 160 7.22 -0.99 15.11
N GLU A 161 8.16 -1.79 14.61
CA GLU A 161 9.60 -1.52 14.75
C GLU A 161 9.99 -0.17 14.14
N ALA A 162 9.47 0.16 12.95
CA ALA A 162 9.77 1.43 12.29
C ALA A 162 9.29 2.63 13.13
N ASN A 163 8.08 2.57 13.62
CA ASN A 163 7.50 3.63 14.45
C ASN A 163 8.17 3.74 15.83
N THR A 164 8.32 2.62 16.53
CA THR A 164 8.87 2.63 17.89
C THR A 164 10.36 2.97 17.93
N SER A 165 11.14 2.56 16.92
CA SER A 165 12.55 2.96 16.81
C SER A 165 12.74 4.44 16.44
N THR A 166 11.75 5.05 15.78
CA THR A 166 11.82 6.46 15.35
C THR A 166 11.23 7.40 16.39
N TYR A 167 10.08 7.07 16.97
CA TYR A 167 9.28 7.96 17.84
C TYR A 167 9.23 7.52 19.30
N GLY A 168 9.74 6.35 19.61
CA GLY A 168 9.67 5.76 20.95
C GLY A 168 8.40 4.92 21.15
N THR A 169 8.39 4.17 22.25
CA THR A 169 7.23 3.37 22.65
C THR A 169 6.19 4.27 23.30
N PRO A 170 4.91 4.20 22.90
CA PRO A 170 3.84 4.98 23.53
C PRO A 170 3.74 4.73 25.03
N VAL A 171 3.57 5.79 25.79
CA VAL A 171 3.39 5.75 27.25
C VAL A 171 2.08 6.45 27.63
N PRO A 172 1.47 6.10 28.80
CA PRO A 172 0.28 6.80 29.26
C PRO A 172 0.52 8.31 29.35
N THR A 173 -0.21 9.09 28.58
CA THR A 173 -0.05 10.53 28.44
C THR A 173 -1.37 11.24 28.75
N THR A 174 -1.31 12.33 29.53
CA THR A 174 -2.48 13.16 29.79
C THR A 174 -2.61 14.20 28.68
N VAL A 175 -3.75 14.18 27.98
CA VAL A 175 -4.08 15.14 26.93
C VAL A 175 -5.27 16.00 27.33
N PRO A 176 -5.28 17.33 27.02
CA PRO A 176 -6.43 18.18 27.27
C PRO A 176 -7.59 17.80 26.36
N LEU A 177 -8.81 17.79 26.92
CA LEU A 177 -10.06 17.58 26.16
C LEU A 177 -10.73 18.91 25.74
N THR A 178 -10.07 20.03 26.01
CA THR A 178 -10.57 21.36 25.68
C THR A 178 -9.91 21.89 24.42
N ILE A 179 -10.62 22.76 23.71
CA ILE A 179 -10.08 23.50 22.56
C ILE A 179 -9.67 24.90 22.97
N GLU A 180 -8.63 25.42 22.34
CA GLU A 180 -8.13 26.76 22.56
C GLU A 180 -8.59 27.71 21.44
N LYS A 181 -8.69 29.01 21.75
CA LYS A 181 -9.02 30.02 20.73
C LYS A 181 -7.83 30.21 19.81
N GLY A 182 -8.07 30.16 18.50
CA GLY A 182 -7.05 30.41 17.47
C GLY A 182 -7.28 29.58 16.22
N PRO A 183 -6.43 29.74 15.20
CA PRO A 183 -6.44 28.87 14.03
C PRO A 183 -6.07 27.45 14.44
N PHE A 184 -6.67 26.48 13.78
CA PHE A 184 -6.43 25.08 14.11
C PHE A 184 -6.44 24.18 12.87
N ILE A 185 -5.82 23.01 13.01
CA ILE A 185 -5.86 21.90 12.07
C ILE A 185 -6.33 20.67 12.84
N VAL A 186 -7.29 19.93 12.27
CA VAL A 186 -7.70 18.61 12.77
C VAL A 186 -7.07 17.55 11.91
N VAL A 187 -6.36 16.61 12.54
CA VAL A 187 -5.68 15.51 11.87
C VAL A 187 -6.31 14.19 12.26
N THR A 188 -6.61 13.36 11.28
CA THR A 188 -7.01 11.97 11.48
C THR A 188 -6.27 11.09 10.47
N GLY A 189 -6.03 9.83 10.83
CA GLY A 189 -5.30 8.88 9.98
C GLY A 189 -4.30 8.06 10.78
N HIS A 190 -3.24 7.58 10.13
CA HIS A 190 -2.30 6.62 10.74
C HIS A 190 -0.83 6.99 10.52
N ASP A 191 -0.52 7.93 9.62
CA ASP A 191 0.85 8.24 9.22
C ASP A 191 1.53 9.18 10.24
N LEU A 192 2.40 8.60 11.07
CA LEU A 192 3.17 9.36 12.06
C LEU A 192 4.25 10.24 11.39
N LYS A 193 4.77 9.87 10.22
CA LYS A 193 5.75 10.69 9.50
C LYS A 193 5.13 11.98 8.95
N ASP A 194 3.92 11.90 8.43
CA ASP A 194 3.19 13.09 7.99
C ASP A 194 2.77 13.97 9.17
N MET A 195 2.43 13.36 10.32
CA MET A 195 2.18 14.10 11.56
C MET A 195 3.43 14.85 12.03
N GLU A 196 4.59 14.20 12.03
CA GLU A 196 5.88 14.87 12.34
C GLU A 196 6.11 16.07 11.44
N ARG A 197 5.95 15.91 10.13
CA ARG A 197 6.11 16.99 9.14
C ARG A 197 5.13 18.13 9.37
N LEU A 198 3.88 17.82 9.71
CA LEU A 198 2.87 18.81 10.02
C LEU A 198 3.25 19.64 11.26
N LEU A 199 3.68 18.98 12.32
CA LEU A 199 4.12 19.65 13.55
C LEU A 199 5.33 20.56 13.29
N GLN A 200 6.31 20.09 12.52
CA GLN A 200 7.47 20.92 12.10
C GLN A 200 7.04 22.15 11.30
N GLN A 201 6.03 22.02 10.42
CA GLN A 201 5.54 23.14 9.62
C GLN A 201 4.71 24.15 10.43
N THR A 202 4.06 23.73 11.49
CA THR A 202 3.16 24.57 12.32
C THR A 202 3.85 25.13 13.55
N GLU A 203 5.04 24.66 13.91
CA GLU A 203 5.81 25.10 15.07
C GLU A 203 6.02 26.63 15.05
N GLY A 204 5.71 27.28 16.18
CA GLY A 204 5.86 28.72 16.35
C GLY A 204 4.89 29.59 15.55
N LYS A 205 3.93 29.01 14.80
CA LYS A 205 2.97 29.78 13.98
C LYS A 205 1.65 30.08 14.67
N GLY A 206 1.48 29.70 15.93
CA GLY A 206 0.25 29.91 16.69
C GLY A 206 -0.94 29.12 16.14
N ILE A 207 -0.68 27.97 15.52
CA ILE A 207 -1.69 27.05 14.99
C ILE A 207 -1.83 25.88 15.96
N ASN A 208 -3.05 25.63 16.43
CA ASN A 208 -3.33 24.47 17.29
C ASN A 208 -3.55 23.23 16.41
N VAL A 209 -2.92 22.10 16.75
CA VAL A 209 -3.11 20.84 16.05
C VAL A 209 -3.87 19.89 16.97
N TYR A 210 -5.03 19.42 16.51
CA TYR A 210 -5.87 18.46 17.22
C TYR A 210 -5.89 17.14 16.47
N THR A 211 -5.77 16.05 17.20
CA THR A 211 -5.83 14.71 16.64
C THR A 211 -7.22 14.09 16.83
N HIS A 212 -7.56 13.14 15.98
CA HIS A 212 -8.81 12.39 16.07
C HIS A 212 -8.56 10.91 15.80
N GLY A 213 -9.25 10.04 16.54
CA GLY A 213 -9.33 8.61 16.30
C GLY A 213 -7.97 7.91 16.26
N GLU A 214 -7.60 7.43 15.09
CA GLU A 214 -6.42 6.58 14.87
C GLU A 214 -5.07 7.30 15.08
N MET A 215 -5.06 8.62 15.27
CA MET A 215 -3.83 9.37 15.59
C MET A 215 -3.45 9.32 17.07
N LEU A 216 -4.11 8.50 17.88
CA LEU A 216 -3.79 8.33 19.30
C LEU A 216 -2.30 8.01 19.57
N PRO A 217 -1.60 7.17 18.79
CA PRO A 217 -0.17 6.89 18.98
C PRO A 217 0.75 8.11 18.81
N SER A 218 0.27 9.24 18.31
CA SER A 218 1.07 10.47 18.16
C SER A 218 1.25 11.27 19.46
N HIS A 219 0.59 10.88 20.54
CA HIS A 219 0.69 11.48 21.85
C HIS A 219 1.70 10.72 22.71
#